data_d51e5228a811471ce34d5dc927b92af3
#
_entry.id   d51e5228a811471ce34d5dc927b92af3
#
_cell.length_a   1.000
_cell.length_b   1.000
_cell.length_c   1.000
_cell.angle_alpha   90.00
_cell.angle_beta   90.00
_cell.angle_gamma   90.00
#
_symmetry.space_group_name_H-M   'P 1'
#
loop_
_entity.id
_entity.type
_entity.pdbx_description
1 polymer ?
#
loop_
_entity_poly.entity_id
_entity_poly.type
_entity_poly.pdbx_seq_one_letter_code
_entity_poly.pdbx_strand_id
1 'polypeptide(L)'
;MTLNLDIQQPQPFDLVSDTILIAGNAVAFEGTLTINVSDGHDEYSSFTTVGSLALKQFQGSITIPPNPSFTLTRLLLRLADDTGNENGPSVTIPILYGPKILPGYTGYRNYTVKAGDNLTKIARAEYGNDNFQPIVDANQHIINDPNLIFVGQTLRIPRNDT
;
A
#
# COMPACT_ATOMS: atom_id res chain seq x y z
N MET A 1 1.73 -6.84 -26.50
CA MET A 1 2.73 -7.38 -25.55
C MET A 1 1.97 -7.99 -24.38
N THR A 2 2.03 -9.29 -24.23
CA THR A 2 1.33 -9.95 -23.12
C THR A 2 2.14 -9.70 -21.86
N LEU A 3 1.56 -8.97 -20.89
CA LEU A 3 2.19 -8.80 -19.59
C LEU A 3 2.22 -10.17 -18.89
N ASN A 4 3.40 -10.67 -18.61
CA ASN A 4 3.58 -11.93 -17.90
C ASN A 4 3.38 -11.81 -16.38
N LEU A 5 3.10 -10.61 -15.91
CA LEU A 5 2.93 -10.29 -14.50
C LEU A 5 2.09 -9.02 -14.35
N ASP A 6 0.96 -9.12 -13.64
CA ASP A 6 0.17 -7.97 -13.21
C ASP A 6 -0.27 -8.11 -11.76
N ILE A 7 -0.38 -7.00 -11.07
CA ILE A 7 -0.91 -6.92 -9.70
C ILE A 7 -2.33 -6.34 -9.76
N GLN A 8 -3.30 -7.10 -9.30
CA GLN A 8 -4.69 -6.66 -9.18
C GLN A 8 -5.00 -6.13 -7.77
N GLN A 9 -4.28 -6.63 -6.77
CA GLN A 9 -4.38 -6.21 -5.37
C GLN A 9 -3.01 -6.35 -4.72
N PRO A 10 -2.54 -5.35 -3.93
CA PRO A 10 -3.13 -4.01 -3.78
C PRO A 10 -3.01 -3.16 -5.05
N GLN A 11 -3.79 -2.10 -5.13
CA GLN A 11 -3.64 -1.07 -6.16
C GLN A 11 -2.61 -0.01 -5.70
N PRO A 12 -2.02 0.76 -6.64
CA PRO A 12 -1.12 1.85 -6.26
C PRO A 12 -1.77 2.80 -5.23
N PHE A 13 -1.00 3.13 -4.18
CA PHE A 13 -1.41 3.97 -3.05
C PHE A 13 -2.51 3.39 -2.16
N ASP A 14 -2.78 2.09 -2.23
CA ASP A 14 -3.64 1.45 -1.24
C ASP A 14 -3.00 1.49 0.15
N LEU A 15 -3.86 1.69 1.17
CA LEU A 15 -3.49 1.57 2.57
C LEU A 15 -3.41 0.10 2.95
N VAL A 16 -2.26 -0.32 3.44
CA VAL A 16 -2.01 -1.70 3.86
C VAL A 16 -1.66 -1.79 5.35
N SER A 17 -1.88 -2.94 5.92
CA SER A 17 -1.49 -3.28 7.29
C SER A 17 -0.21 -4.12 7.30
N ASP A 18 0.13 -4.73 8.44
CA ASP A 18 1.33 -5.57 8.57
C ASP A 18 1.32 -6.78 7.65
N THR A 19 0.16 -7.40 7.45
CA THR A 19 0.00 -8.46 6.45
C THR A 19 -0.61 -7.88 5.19
N ILE A 20 0.15 -7.97 4.10
CA ILE A 20 -0.26 -7.47 2.79
C ILE A 20 -0.66 -8.67 1.94
N LEU A 21 -1.93 -8.72 1.56
CA LEU A 21 -2.46 -9.72 0.65
C LEU A 21 -2.26 -9.25 -0.79
N ILE A 22 -1.73 -10.12 -1.63
CA ILE A 22 -1.37 -9.81 -3.00
C ILE A 22 -2.08 -10.80 -3.91
N ALA A 23 -2.72 -10.29 -4.95
CA ALA A 23 -3.36 -11.10 -5.98
C ALA A 23 -3.11 -10.50 -7.36
N GLY A 24 -3.07 -11.35 -8.35
CA GLY A 24 -2.85 -10.94 -9.73
C GLY A 24 -2.76 -12.12 -10.67
N ASN A 25 -2.18 -11.89 -11.83
CA ASN A 25 -1.89 -12.94 -12.81
C ASN A 25 -0.40 -12.94 -13.11
N ALA A 26 0.20 -14.12 -13.16
CA ALA A 26 1.62 -14.25 -13.45
C ALA A 26 1.98 -15.57 -14.13
N VAL A 27 3.10 -15.54 -14.83
CA VAL A 27 3.88 -16.70 -15.22
C VAL A 27 5.33 -16.40 -14.90
N ALA A 28 6.00 -17.32 -14.21
CA ALA A 28 7.41 -17.20 -13.87
C ALA A 28 8.17 -18.46 -14.29
N PHE A 29 9.45 -18.32 -14.57
CA PHE A 29 10.28 -19.40 -15.14
C PHE A 29 10.21 -20.69 -14.31
N GLU A 30 10.34 -20.60 -13.00
CA GLU A 30 10.24 -21.76 -12.10
C GLU A 30 8.93 -21.78 -11.29
N GLY A 31 7.93 -21.02 -11.72
CA GLY A 31 6.66 -20.94 -11.02
C GLY A 31 6.73 -20.25 -9.66
N THR A 32 7.72 -19.40 -9.44
CA THR A 32 7.92 -18.68 -8.17
C THR A 32 8.15 -17.20 -8.43
N LEU A 33 7.46 -16.36 -7.68
CA LEU A 33 7.71 -14.92 -7.63
C LEU A 33 8.27 -14.51 -6.26
N THR A 34 9.26 -13.64 -6.29
CA THR A 34 9.74 -12.92 -5.12
C THR A 34 8.84 -11.73 -4.86
N ILE A 35 8.46 -11.54 -3.60
CA ILE A 35 7.71 -10.40 -3.11
C ILE A 35 8.64 -9.58 -2.23
N ASN A 36 8.83 -8.30 -2.55
CA ASN A 36 9.64 -7.39 -1.75
C ASN A 36 8.82 -6.17 -1.35
N VAL A 37 8.99 -5.73 -0.11
CA VAL A 37 8.44 -4.47 0.40
C VAL A 37 9.58 -3.66 0.99
N SER A 38 9.77 -2.43 0.51
CA SER A 38 10.90 -1.58 0.90
C SER A 38 10.49 -0.12 0.99
N ASP A 39 11.13 0.63 1.90
CA ASP A 39 11.07 2.10 1.93
C ASP A 39 12.29 2.75 1.24
N GLY A 40 13.14 1.94 0.61
CA GLY A 40 14.38 2.37 -0.02
C GLY A 40 15.62 2.23 0.88
N HIS A 41 15.45 1.94 2.17
CA HIS A 41 16.52 1.69 3.14
C HIS A 41 16.48 0.26 3.66
N ASP A 42 15.30 -0.18 4.07
CA ASP A 42 15.06 -1.52 4.59
C ASP A 42 14.09 -2.28 3.71
N GLU A 43 14.20 -3.59 3.74
CA GLU A 43 13.44 -4.49 2.88
C GLU A 43 13.02 -5.75 3.62
N TYR A 44 11.80 -6.20 3.36
CA TYR A 44 11.29 -7.51 3.76
C TYR A 44 10.90 -8.29 2.51
N SER A 45 11.14 -9.59 2.52
CA SER A 45 10.92 -10.47 1.37
C SER A 45 10.07 -11.67 1.73
N SER A 46 9.33 -12.14 0.73
CA SER A 46 8.54 -13.37 0.77
C SER A 46 8.49 -13.97 -0.63
N PHE A 47 7.85 -15.12 -0.77
CA PHE A 47 7.69 -15.80 -2.06
C PHE A 47 6.26 -16.26 -2.24
N THR A 48 5.83 -16.37 -3.50
CA THR A 48 4.54 -16.98 -3.83
C THR A 48 4.69 -17.87 -5.08
N THR A 49 3.84 -18.87 -5.17
CA THR A 49 3.82 -19.78 -6.32
C THR A 49 2.86 -19.27 -7.38
N VAL A 50 3.28 -19.32 -8.63
CA VAL A 50 2.52 -18.88 -9.81
C VAL A 50 2.56 -19.93 -10.92
N GLY A 51 1.99 -19.62 -12.07
CA GLY A 51 2.12 -20.49 -13.25
C GLY A 51 3.55 -20.54 -13.78
N SER A 52 4.02 -21.71 -14.24
CA SER A 52 5.33 -21.86 -14.86
C SER A 52 5.26 -22.01 -16.40
N LEU A 53 4.15 -22.48 -16.92
CA LEU A 53 3.95 -22.71 -18.35
C LEU A 53 2.93 -21.79 -19.00
N ALA A 54 2.05 -21.21 -18.20
CA ALA A 54 0.98 -20.33 -18.67
C ALA A 54 0.64 -19.29 -17.60
N LEU A 55 0.13 -18.15 -18.05
CA LEU A 55 -0.40 -17.10 -17.17
C LEU A 55 -1.52 -17.68 -16.31
N LYS A 56 -1.37 -17.57 -15.00
CA LYS A 56 -2.36 -18.03 -14.03
C LYS A 56 -2.61 -16.97 -12.96
N GLN A 57 -3.82 -16.97 -12.45
CA GLN A 57 -4.18 -16.22 -11.27
C GLN A 57 -3.41 -16.75 -10.06
N PHE A 58 -2.90 -15.86 -9.23
CA PHE A 58 -2.19 -16.21 -8.01
C PHE A 58 -2.66 -15.37 -6.82
N GLN A 59 -2.42 -15.89 -5.65
CA GLN A 59 -2.55 -15.18 -4.38
C GLN A 59 -1.31 -15.43 -3.54
N GLY A 60 -0.83 -14.38 -2.90
CA GLY A 60 0.31 -14.45 -2.01
C GLY A 60 0.17 -13.44 -0.88
N SER A 61 1.12 -13.45 0.02
CA SER A 61 1.17 -12.47 1.10
C SER A 61 2.59 -12.23 1.57
N ILE A 62 2.78 -11.06 2.16
CA ILE A 62 3.97 -10.74 2.93
C ILE A 62 3.55 -10.16 4.28
N THR A 63 4.18 -10.60 5.35
CA THR A 63 3.96 -10.06 6.70
C THR A 63 5.18 -9.27 7.14
N ILE A 64 4.96 -7.99 7.44
CA ILE A 64 5.96 -7.10 7.99
C ILE A 64 6.06 -7.39 9.49
N PRO A 65 7.26 -7.67 10.01
CA PRO A 65 7.41 -7.98 11.43
C PRO A 65 7.08 -6.78 12.33
N PRO A 66 6.79 -7.01 13.62
CA PRO A 66 6.56 -5.92 14.57
C PRO A 66 7.76 -4.98 14.65
N ASN A 67 7.49 -3.69 14.78
CA ASN A 67 8.50 -2.63 14.87
C ASN A 67 9.48 -2.64 13.68
N PRO A 68 8.98 -2.55 12.44
CA PRO A 68 9.85 -2.51 11.29
C PRO A 68 10.73 -1.26 11.31
N SER A 69 11.91 -1.36 10.69
CA SER A 69 12.87 -0.26 10.60
C SER A 69 12.51 0.79 9.53
N PHE A 70 11.37 0.68 8.90
CA PHE A 70 10.91 1.66 7.91
C PHE A 70 10.87 3.08 8.46
N THR A 71 11.40 4.02 7.70
CA THR A 71 11.40 5.44 8.01
C THR A 71 10.29 6.20 7.28
N LEU A 72 9.79 5.67 6.17
CA LEU A 72 8.78 6.29 5.33
C LEU A 72 7.40 5.61 5.49
N THR A 73 6.36 6.40 5.29
CA THR A 73 4.97 5.91 5.25
C THR A 73 4.61 5.27 3.90
N ARG A 74 5.30 5.69 2.83
CA ARG A 74 5.14 5.13 1.50
C ARG A 74 6.19 4.05 1.28
N LEU A 75 5.73 2.86 0.94
CA LEU A 75 6.56 1.72 0.62
C LEU A 75 6.44 1.39 -0.87
N LEU A 76 7.43 0.68 -1.39
CA LEU A 76 7.41 0.09 -2.72
C LEU A 76 7.18 -1.41 -2.58
N LEU A 77 6.12 -1.91 -3.18
CA LEU A 77 5.84 -3.33 -3.34
C LEU A 77 6.35 -3.77 -4.70
N ARG A 78 7.31 -4.67 -4.72
CA ARG A 78 7.89 -5.24 -5.94
C ARG A 78 7.59 -6.73 -6.00
N LEU A 79 7.08 -7.18 -7.14
CA LEU A 79 7.00 -8.59 -7.50
C LEU A 79 7.93 -8.83 -8.67
N ALA A 80 8.70 -9.91 -8.62
CA ALA A 80 9.65 -10.22 -9.66
C ALA A 80 9.87 -11.72 -9.82
N ASP A 81 10.14 -12.13 -11.05
CA ASP A 81 10.72 -13.43 -11.36
C ASP A 81 12.25 -13.29 -11.27
N ASP A 82 12.80 -13.56 -10.11
CA ASP A 82 14.23 -13.51 -9.84
C ASP A 82 14.90 -14.90 -10.02
N THR A 83 14.16 -15.90 -10.50
CA THR A 83 14.62 -17.28 -10.62
C THR A 83 15.36 -17.55 -11.94
N GLY A 84 16.50 -16.93 -12.13
CA GLY A 84 17.42 -17.36 -13.18
C GLY A 84 17.66 -16.38 -14.33
N ASN A 85 17.13 -15.16 -14.27
CA ASN A 85 17.43 -14.15 -15.26
C ASN A 85 17.36 -12.75 -14.63
N GLU A 86 18.47 -12.01 -14.65
CA GLU A 86 18.53 -10.62 -14.16
C GLU A 86 17.52 -9.69 -14.87
N ASN A 87 16.92 -10.15 -15.96
CA ASN A 87 15.93 -9.44 -16.76
C ASN A 87 14.54 -10.10 -16.75
N GLY A 88 14.21 -10.87 -15.71
CA GLY A 88 12.88 -11.45 -15.54
C GLY A 88 11.81 -10.36 -15.40
N PRO A 89 10.52 -10.68 -15.65
CA PRO A 89 9.44 -9.72 -15.48
C PRO A 89 9.36 -9.25 -14.03
N SER A 90 9.20 -7.94 -13.86
CA SER A 90 8.97 -7.33 -12.54
C SER A 90 7.95 -6.21 -12.62
N VAL A 91 7.24 -5.98 -11.53
CA VAL A 91 6.32 -4.86 -11.37
C VAL A 91 6.53 -4.27 -9.99
N THR A 92 6.54 -2.94 -9.91
CA THR A 92 6.68 -2.20 -8.65
C THR A 92 5.58 -1.17 -8.55
N ILE A 93 4.87 -1.15 -7.43
CA ILE A 93 3.84 -0.16 -7.12
C ILE A 93 4.08 0.49 -5.77
N PRO A 94 3.75 1.78 -5.61
CA PRO A 94 3.74 2.42 -4.31
C PRO A 94 2.51 1.97 -3.50
N ILE A 95 2.72 1.73 -2.20
CA ILE A 95 1.65 1.45 -1.23
C ILE A 95 1.85 2.31 0.01
N LEU A 96 0.82 2.49 0.81
CA LEU A 96 0.84 3.31 2.02
C LEU A 96 0.74 2.42 3.25
N TYR A 97 1.72 2.51 4.15
CA TYR A 97 1.81 1.63 5.31
C TYR A 97 1.07 2.24 6.52
N GLY A 98 -0.14 1.74 6.77
CA GLY A 98 -1.04 2.24 7.80
C GLY A 98 -0.44 2.30 9.21
N PRO A 99 0.25 1.24 9.70
CA PRO A 99 0.87 1.26 11.03
C PRO A 99 1.92 2.35 11.25
N LYS A 100 2.58 2.82 10.18
CA LYS A 100 3.51 3.96 10.24
C LYS A 100 2.77 5.30 10.20
N ILE A 101 1.62 5.35 9.53
CA ILE A 101 0.79 6.54 9.40
C ILE A 101 0.07 6.85 10.72
N LEU A 102 -0.53 5.84 11.33
CA LEU A 102 -1.28 5.96 12.59
C LEU A 102 -0.93 4.79 13.51
N PRO A 103 -0.27 5.02 14.64
CA PRO A 103 0.01 3.96 15.61
C PRO A 103 -1.27 3.23 16.03
N GLY A 104 -1.23 1.90 16.01
CA GLY A 104 -2.40 1.07 16.29
C GLY A 104 -3.40 0.99 15.13
N TYR A 105 -2.96 1.30 13.91
CA TYR A 105 -3.81 1.26 12.72
C TYR A 105 -4.56 -0.07 12.58
N THR A 106 -5.88 0.03 12.40
CA THR A 106 -6.77 -1.13 12.21
C THR A 106 -7.50 -1.09 10.87
N GLY A 107 -7.48 0.03 10.18
CA GLY A 107 -8.16 0.23 8.92
C GLY A 107 -8.43 1.71 8.64
N TYR A 108 -9.33 1.98 7.72
CA TYR A 108 -9.74 3.35 7.40
C TYR A 108 -11.23 3.39 7.04
N ARG A 109 -11.79 4.58 7.09
CA ARG A 109 -13.12 4.85 6.52
C ARG A 109 -13.04 5.93 5.45
N ASN A 110 -13.94 5.91 4.51
CA ASN A 110 -14.10 6.97 3.53
C ASN A 110 -14.89 8.13 4.14
N TYR A 111 -14.42 9.34 3.88
CA TYR A 111 -15.07 10.58 4.30
C TYR A 111 -15.25 11.48 3.08
N THR A 112 -16.46 11.94 2.83
CA THR A 112 -16.75 12.93 1.79
C THR A 112 -16.68 14.33 2.36
N VAL A 113 -15.80 15.17 1.83
CA VAL A 113 -15.60 16.55 2.26
C VAL A 113 -16.88 17.37 2.05
N LYS A 114 -17.28 18.11 3.07
CA LYS A 114 -18.47 18.95 3.10
C LYS A 114 -18.10 20.43 3.06
N ALA A 115 -19.06 21.27 2.72
CA ALA A 115 -18.87 22.71 2.77
C ALA A 115 -18.45 23.17 4.18
N GLY A 116 -17.40 23.98 4.24
CA GLY A 116 -16.83 24.49 5.50
C GLY A 116 -15.83 23.58 6.18
N ASP A 117 -15.55 22.38 5.63
CA ASP A 117 -14.53 21.48 6.14
C ASP A 117 -13.12 21.99 5.86
N ASN A 118 -12.22 21.64 6.76
CA ASN A 118 -10.77 21.62 6.56
C ASN A 118 -10.18 20.44 7.31
N LEU A 119 -8.93 20.11 7.03
CA LEU A 119 -8.29 18.93 7.62
C LEU A 119 -8.20 19.00 9.14
N THR A 120 -8.01 20.18 9.73
CA THR A 120 -7.98 20.36 11.18
C THR A 120 -9.32 20.03 11.82
N LYS A 121 -10.43 20.47 11.24
CA LYS A 121 -11.77 20.14 11.72
C LYS A 121 -12.07 18.66 11.62
N ILE A 122 -11.69 18.04 10.50
CA ILE A 122 -11.87 16.60 10.28
C ILE A 122 -11.03 15.81 11.30
N ALA A 123 -9.76 16.16 11.49
CA ALA A 123 -8.88 15.50 12.46
C ALA A 123 -9.42 15.66 13.91
N ARG A 124 -9.92 16.84 14.26
CA ARG A 124 -10.49 17.07 15.58
C ARG A 124 -11.74 16.20 15.83
N ALA A 125 -12.57 16.04 14.82
CA ALA A 125 -13.76 15.18 14.91
C ALA A 125 -13.39 13.69 14.98
N GLU A 126 -12.35 13.26 14.25
CA GLU A 126 -11.95 11.86 14.16
C GLU A 126 -11.02 11.40 15.29
N TYR A 127 -10.04 12.24 15.66
CA TYR A 127 -8.96 11.90 16.58
C TYR A 127 -9.01 12.67 17.91
N GLY A 128 -9.91 13.64 18.03
CA GLY A 128 -10.00 14.49 19.23
C GLY A 128 -8.85 15.50 19.37
N ASN A 129 -8.06 15.71 18.32
CA ASN A 129 -6.95 16.66 18.29
C ASN A 129 -6.78 17.26 16.89
N ASP A 130 -5.90 18.26 16.77
CA ASP A 130 -5.70 19.01 15.53
C ASP A 130 -4.69 18.38 14.55
N ASN A 131 -4.13 17.22 14.89
CA ASN A 131 -3.15 16.56 14.06
C ASN A 131 -3.81 15.87 12.85
N PHE A 132 -3.78 16.52 11.71
CA PHE A 132 -4.31 16.00 10.46
C PHE A 132 -3.26 15.23 9.63
N GLN A 133 -2.03 15.10 10.08
CA GLN A 133 -0.96 14.46 9.32
C GLN A 133 -1.32 13.01 8.90
N PRO A 134 -1.95 12.18 9.74
CA PRO A 134 -2.38 10.85 9.30
C PRO A 134 -3.34 10.88 8.10
N ILE A 135 -4.21 11.90 8.01
CA ILE A 135 -5.11 12.05 6.86
C ILE A 135 -4.32 12.42 5.61
N VAL A 136 -3.36 13.34 5.72
CA VAL A 136 -2.49 13.69 4.57
C VAL A 136 -1.71 12.47 4.09
N ASP A 137 -1.07 11.77 5.01
CA ASP A 137 -0.23 10.60 4.67
C ASP A 137 -1.03 9.47 4.04
N ALA A 138 -2.28 9.26 4.47
CA ALA A 138 -3.17 8.26 3.90
C ALA A 138 -3.73 8.65 2.51
N ASN A 139 -3.58 9.92 2.12
CA ASN A 139 -4.12 10.47 0.88
C ASN A 139 -3.06 11.19 0.04
N GLN A 140 -1.81 10.79 0.14
CA GLN A 140 -0.66 11.41 -0.56
C GLN A 140 -0.85 11.53 -2.07
N HIS A 141 -1.61 10.62 -2.65
CA HIS A 141 -1.87 10.57 -4.09
C HIS A 141 -2.92 11.58 -4.57
N ILE A 142 -3.70 12.17 -3.66
CA ILE A 142 -4.78 13.11 -3.98
C ILE A 142 -4.68 14.44 -3.22
N ILE A 143 -3.96 14.52 -2.09
CA ILE A 143 -3.72 15.76 -1.34
C ILE A 143 -2.30 16.24 -1.65
N ASN A 144 -2.18 17.22 -2.52
CA ASN A 144 -0.89 17.87 -2.83
C ASN A 144 -0.62 19.05 -1.88
N ASP A 145 -1.67 19.75 -1.45
CA ASP A 145 -1.61 20.84 -0.49
C ASP A 145 -2.66 20.61 0.61
N PRO A 146 -2.24 20.46 1.87
CA PRO A 146 -3.17 20.26 2.99
C PRO A 146 -4.18 21.38 3.18
N ASN A 147 -3.93 22.57 2.65
CA ASN A 147 -4.85 23.70 2.72
C ASN A 147 -5.90 23.67 1.59
N LEU A 148 -5.78 22.75 0.66
CA LEU A 148 -6.66 22.66 -0.51
C LEU A 148 -7.35 21.30 -0.58
N ILE A 149 -8.47 21.18 0.12
CA ILE A 149 -9.43 20.08 -0.05
C ILE A 149 -10.73 20.64 -0.62
N PHE A 150 -11.45 19.80 -1.36
CA PHE A 150 -12.62 20.23 -2.12
C PHE A 150 -13.88 19.51 -1.65
N VAL A 151 -14.99 20.25 -1.61
CA VAL A 151 -16.32 19.67 -1.34
C VAL A 151 -16.61 18.55 -2.35
N GLY A 152 -17.04 17.39 -1.84
CA GLY A 152 -17.28 16.19 -2.63
C GLY A 152 -16.07 15.27 -2.80
N GLN A 153 -14.88 15.72 -2.43
CA GLN A 153 -13.67 14.89 -2.43
C GLN A 153 -13.80 13.77 -1.40
N THR A 154 -13.44 12.55 -1.77
CA THR A 154 -13.42 11.41 -0.85
C THR A 154 -12.02 11.23 -0.28
N LEU A 155 -11.90 11.30 1.02
CA LEU A 155 -10.66 11.09 1.76
C LEU A 155 -10.72 9.77 2.54
N ARG A 156 -9.59 9.08 2.61
CA ARG A 156 -9.41 7.95 3.53
C ARG A 156 -9.00 8.47 4.88
N ILE A 157 -9.74 8.13 5.91
CA ILE A 157 -9.43 8.51 7.30
C ILE A 157 -8.92 7.27 8.03
N PRO A 158 -7.61 7.17 8.30
CA PRO A 158 -7.05 6.06 9.06
C PRO A 158 -7.68 5.97 10.45
N ARG A 159 -7.81 4.74 10.96
CA ARG A 159 -8.40 4.48 12.27
C ARG A 159 -7.51 3.56 13.08
N ASN A 160 -7.50 3.79 14.38
CA ASN A 160 -6.98 2.90 15.40
C ASN A 160 -8.14 2.64 16.38
N ASP A 161 -8.74 1.49 16.27
CA ASP A 161 -9.80 1.10 17.19
C ASP A 161 -9.17 0.70 18.54
N THR A 162 -9.02 1.69 19.40
CA THR A 162 -8.63 1.50 20.79
C THR A 162 -9.83 1.65 21.71
#